data_068d00e2bec897b75562bb466cd636b7
#
_entry.id   068d00e2bec897b75562bb466cd636b7
#
_cell.length_a   1.000
_cell.length_b   1.000
_cell.length_c   1.000
_cell.angle_alpha   90.00
_cell.angle_beta   90.00
_cell.angle_gamma   90.00
#
_symmetry.space_group_name_H-M   'P 1'
#
loop_
_entity.id
_entity.type
_entity.pdbx_description
1 polymer ?
#
loop_
_entity_poly.entity_id
_entity_poly.type
_entity_poly.pdbx_seq_one_letter_code
_entity_poly.pdbx_strand_id
1 'polypeptide(L)'
;MGIIIDSRAALGRLGSGHELPLALLRCGGALISRHRVQPAHVWRWQAPEHCGDELLVVCFADVPLRLRLEGGRARVIPAGAMCLLHPHHAAEVSAQRPGAATLAWVRHDTVADAAAAVTTSGQLLPDGAIARSLHAFLLGMLADAAGVDEGVLAERLIVGAVQGVLVNVEPADRRPRAIDRAREIVRMRWTDPEFDVAALAQALHLSRRQLQRMFAKEGTTPLAELRARRVEHARRLIHTGVEGLEAVAERAGFRDVAGMRRAFLAIGLPTPRHLRADAAV
;
A
#
# COMPACT_ATOMS: atom_id res chain seq x y z
N MET A 1 -17.65 3.42 10.96
CA MET A 1 -18.07 2.85 9.65
C MET A 1 -16.78 2.47 8.94
N GLY A 2 -16.42 1.18 8.91
CA GLY A 2 -15.16 0.71 8.34
C GLY A 2 -15.16 0.88 6.83
N ILE A 3 -14.06 1.36 6.26
CA ILE A 3 -13.90 1.45 4.81
C ILE A 3 -13.74 0.02 4.31
N ILE A 4 -14.67 -0.43 3.49
CA ILE A 4 -14.67 -1.77 2.90
C ILE A 4 -13.63 -1.80 1.78
N ILE A 5 -12.77 -2.83 1.76
CA ILE A 5 -11.85 -3.05 0.63
C ILE A 5 -12.69 -3.37 -0.61
N ASP A 6 -12.54 -2.55 -1.66
CA ASP A 6 -13.12 -2.88 -2.96
C ASP A 6 -12.34 -4.06 -3.57
N SER A 7 -13.02 -5.21 -3.71
CA SER A 7 -12.42 -6.42 -4.27
C SER A 7 -11.96 -6.22 -5.71
N ARG A 8 -12.65 -5.40 -6.50
CA ARG A 8 -12.26 -5.09 -7.89
C ARG A 8 -10.98 -4.27 -7.92
N ALA A 9 -10.89 -3.23 -7.10
CA ALA A 9 -9.69 -2.41 -7.00
C ALA A 9 -8.52 -3.23 -6.46
N ALA A 10 -8.73 -4.05 -5.43
CA ALA A 10 -7.70 -4.92 -4.88
C ALA A 10 -7.17 -5.92 -5.92
N LEU A 11 -8.06 -6.64 -6.60
CA LEU A 11 -7.67 -7.62 -7.63
C LEU A 11 -7.09 -6.96 -8.88
N GLY A 12 -7.55 -5.76 -9.24
CA GLY A 12 -7.01 -4.97 -10.35
C GLY A 12 -5.51 -4.66 -10.19
N ARG A 13 -5.00 -4.62 -8.97
CA ARG A 13 -3.56 -4.44 -8.68
C ARG A 13 -2.69 -5.61 -9.11
N LEU A 14 -3.26 -6.79 -9.29
CA LEU A 14 -2.51 -7.94 -9.83
C LEU A 14 -2.27 -7.83 -11.35
N GLY A 15 -2.74 -6.75 -11.96
CA GLY A 15 -2.54 -6.44 -13.39
C GLY A 15 -3.47 -7.17 -14.33
N SER A 16 -3.48 -6.73 -15.59
CA SER A 16 -4.22 -7.37 -16.67
C SER A 16 -3.58 -8.72 -16.98
N GLY A 17 -4.31 -9.81 -16.84
CA GLY A 17 -3.84 -11.16 -17.16
C GLY A 17 -3.91 -12.15 -16.00
N HIS A 18 -4.40 -11.72 -14.82
CA HIS A 18 -4.71 -12.67 -13.75
C HIS A 18 -6.03 -13.40 -14.06
N GLU A 19 -6.02 -14.70 -13.89
CA GLU A 19 -7.26 -15.48 -13.87
C GLU A 19 -8.11 -15.06 -12.66
N LEU A 20 -9.41 -15.22 -12.76
CA LEU A 20 -10.31 -15.03 -11.62
C LEU A 20 -9.80 -15.86 -10.42
N PRO A 21 -9.90 -15.35 -9.19
CA PRO A 21 -9.48 -16.10 -8.02
C PRO A 21 -10.25 -17.42 -7.93
N LEU A 22 -9.56 -18.49 -7.53
CA LEU A 22 -10.19 -19.78 -7.25
C LEU A 22 -11.19 -19.68 -6.11
N ALA A 23 -10.89 -18.82 -5.13
CA ALA A 23 -11.76 -18.49 -4.02
C ALA A 23 -11.49 -17.05 -3.56
N LEU A 24 -12.53 -16.38 -3.11
CA LEU A 24 -12.49 -15.00 -2.62
C LEU A 24 -13.45 -14.87 -1.44
N LEU A 25 -12.95 -14.35 -0.32
CA LEU A 25 -13.74 -14.11 0.88
C LEU A 25 -13.45 -12.72 1.42
N ARG A 26 -14.48 -11.94 1.65
CA ARG A 26 -14.38 -10.63 2.30
C ARG A 26 -14.66 -10.78 3.79
N CYS A 27 -13.77 -10.22 4.61
CA CYS A 27 -13.84 -10.24 6.05
C CYS A 27 -13.76 -8.80 6.56
N GLY A 28 -14.89 -8.07 6.56
CA GLY A 28 -14.92 -6.66 6.94
C GLY A 28 -13.98 -5.81 6.07
N GLY A 29 -12.98 -5.19 6.70
CA GLY A 29 -11.92 -4.42 6.05
C GLY A 29 -10.72 -5.25 5.57
N ALA A 30 -10.78 -6.58 5.62
CA ALA A 30 -9.77 -7.48 5.06
C ALA A 30 -10.35 -8.31 3.92
N LEU A 31 -9.47 -8.83 3.06
CA LEU A 31 -9.84 -9.69 1.95
C LEU A 31 -8.91 -10.91 1.94
N ILE A 32 -9.47 -12.09 1.72
CA ILE A 32 -8.69 -13.31 1.48
C ILE A 32 -8.96 -13.75 0.05
N SER A 33 -7.92 -14.08 -0.69
CA SER A 33 -8.06 -14.60 -2.05
C SER A 33 -7.10 -15.76 -2.30
N ARG A 34 -7.55 -16.73 -3.10
CA ARG A 34 -6.73 -17.86 -3.56
C ARG A 34 -6.68 -17.83 -5.07
N HIS A 35 -5.50 -17.90 -5.62
CA HIS A 35 -5.25 -17.78 -7.07
C HIS A 35 -4.50 -18.99 -7.58
N ARG A 36 -4.84 -19.42 -8.81
CA ARG A 36 -3.98 -20.31 -9.56
C ARG A 36 -2.75 -19.53 -10.03
N VAL A 37 -1.58 -20.10 -9.87
CA VAL A 37 -0.32 -19.54 -10.35
C VAL A 37 0.28 -20.46 -11.41
N GLN A 38 0.76 -19.88 -12.51
CA GLN A 38 1.35 -20.61 -13.64
C GLN A 38 2.62 -19.90 -14.11
N PRO A 39 3.61 -20.61 -14.69
CA PRO A 39 4.85 -19.98 -15.15
C PRO A 39 4.64 -18.92 -16.24
N ALA A 40 3.58 -19.05 -17.04
CA ALA A 40 3.25 -18.11 -18.11
C ALA A 40 2.61 -16.81 -17.60
N HIS A 41 2.12 -16.80 -16.37
CA HIS A 41 1.44 -15.64 -15.78
C HIS A 41 2.40 -14.84 -14.91
N VAL A 42 2.46 -13.53 -15.18
CA VAL A 42 3.21 -12.57 -14.37
C VAL A 42 2.21 -11.61 -13.72
N TRP A 43 2.14 -11.63 -12.40
CA TRP A 43 1.41 -10.63 -11.66
C TRP A 43 2.27 -9.38 -11.53
N ARG A 44 1.68 -8.24 -11.85
CA ARG A 44 2.33 -6.93 -11.67
C ARG A 44 1.66 -6.21 -10.53
N TRP A 45 2.31 -6.28 -9.38
CA TRP A 45 1.91 -5.49 -8.22
C TRP A 45 2.29 -4.03 -8.46
N GLN A 46 1.30 -3.14 -8.45
CA GLN A 46 1.50 -1.71 -8.70
C GLN A 46 1.25 -0.89 -7.43
N ALA A 47 1.95 0.23 -7.31
CA ALA A 47 1.62 1.21 -6.28
C ALA A 47 0.16 1.71 -6.49
N PRO A 48 -0.56 2.05 -5.39
CA PRO A 48 -1.93 2.51 -5.51
C PRO A 48 -2.00 3.81 -6.31
N GLU A 49 -2.97 3.89 -7.22
CA GLU A 49 -3.25 5.12 -7.97
C GLU A 49 -3.80 6.22 -7.05
N HIS A 50 -4.44 5.84 -5.94
CA HIS A 50 -5.10 6.74 -5.01
C HIS A 50 -4.58 6.53 -3.57
N CYS A 51 -4.37 7.62 -2.85
CA CYS A 51 -4.10 7.59 -1.42
C CYS A 51 -5.35 7.07 -0.67
N GLY A 52 -5.18 6.04 0.15
CA GLY A 52 -6.29 5.36 0.85
C GLY A 52 -6.53 3.92 0.38
N ASP A 53 -6.03 3.56 -0.82
CA ASP A 53 -6.04 2.18 -1.32
C ASP A 53 -4.74 1.44 -0.96
N GLU A 54 -4.12 1.85 0.13
CA GLU A 54 -2.85 1.28 0.59
C GLU A 54 -3.10 -0.09 1.22
N LEU A 55 -3.01 -1.13 0.40
CA LEU A 55 -3.18 -2.51 0.83
C LEU A 55 -1.82 -3.18 0.99
N LEU A 56 -1.55 -3.69 2.18
CA LEU A 56 -0.47 -4.64 2.43
C LEU A 56 -0.99 -6.03 2.10
N VAL A 57 -0.21 -6.81 1.36
CA VAL A 57 -0.59 -8.18 1.04
C VAL A 57 0.42 -9.15 1.61
N VAL A 58 -0.08 -10.08 2.40
CA VAL A 58 0.66 -11.26 2.83
C VAL A 58 0.37 -12.38 1.84
N CYS A 59 1.42 -12.93 1.24
CA CYS A 59 1.32 -13.95 0.22
C CYS A 59 1.97 -15.26 0.69
N PHE A 60 1.22 -16.35 0.57
CA PHE A 60 1.70 -17.72 0.71
C PHE A 60 1.50 -18.46 -0.62
N ALA A 61 2.50 -19.19 -1.07
CA ALA A 61 2.35 -20.03 -2.27
C ALA A 61 2.83 -21.46 -1.99
N ASP A 62 2.13 -22.44 -2.53
CA ASP A 62 2.50 -23.86 -2.44
C ASP A 62 3.60 -24.24 -3.43
N VAL A 63 4.03 -23.28 -4.27
CA VAL A 63 5.12 -23.41 -5.24
C VAL A 63 6.10 -22.25 -5.11
N PRO A 64 7.37 -22.41 -5.52
CA PRO A 64 8.32 -21.32 -5.51
C PRO A 64 7.86 -20.17 -6.43
N LEU A 65 7.90 -18.96 -5.91
CA LEU A 65 7.64 -17.74 -6.67
C LEU A 65 8.94 -17.01 -6.99
N ARG A 66 9.02 -16.42 -8.16
CA ARG A 66 10.06 -15.45 -8.52
C ARG A 66 9.47 -14.05 -8.39
N LEU A 67 10.07 -13.25 -7.54
CA LEU A 67 9.69 -11.86 -7.32
C LEU A 67 10.79 -10.95 -7.83
N ARG A 68 10.43 -9.98 -8.69
CA ARG A 68 11.30 -8.92 -9.19
C ARG A 68 10.78 -7.58 -8.72
N LEU A 69 11.59 -6.84 -8.02
CA LEU A 69 11.30 -5.44 -7.68
C LEU A 69 11.78 -4.54 -8.82
N GLU A 70 11.14 -3.40 -8.99
CA GLU A 70 11.54 -2.38 -9.97
C GLU A 70 13.02 -1.98 -9.76
N GLY A 71 13.81 -2.10 -10.83
CA GLY A 71 15.26 -1.83 -10.79
C GLY A 71 16.11 -2.83 -9.98
N GLY A 72 15.51 -3.94 -9.46
CA GLY A 72 16.16 -4.90 -8.59
C GLY A 72 16.43 -6.26 -9.24
N ARG A 73 17.27 -7.07 -8.58
CA ARG A 73 17.47 -8.47 -8.95
C ARG A 73 16.25 -9.30 -8.53
N ALA A 74 15.88 -10.27 -9.38
CA ALA A 74 14.84 -11.23 -9.03
C ALA A 74 15.26 -12.07 -7.81
N ARG A 75 14.32 -12.29 -6.90
CA ARG A 75 14.45 -13.17 -5.74
C ARG A 75 13.55 -14.38 -5.91
N VAL A 76 13.94 -15.51 -5.35
CA VAL A 76 13.09 -16.68 -5.25
C VAL A 76 12.51 -16.75 -3.84
N ILE A 77 11.18 -16.80 -3.78
CA ILE A 77 10.42 -17.07 -2.56
C ILE A 77 10.18 -18.58 -2.53
N PRO A 78 10.67 -19.30 -1.54
CA PRO A 78 10.46 -20.75 -1.43
C PRO A 78 8.97 -21.11 -1.32
N ALA A 79 8.61 -22.33 -1.72
CA ALA A 79 7.28 -22.87 -1.46
C ALA A 79 6.99 -22.90 0.04
N GLY A 80 5.78 -22.54 0.44
CA GLY A 80 5.36 -22.45 1.84
C GLY A 80 5.88 -21.23 2.60
N ALA A 81 6.84 -20.49 2.05
CA ALA A 81 7.31 -19.27 2.68
C ALA A 81 6.28 -18.15 2.53
N MET A 82 6.22 -17.31 3.56
CA MET A 82 5.39 -16.12 3.57
C MET A 82 6.19 -14.93 3.06
N CYS A 83 5.63 -14.16 2.14
CA CYS A 83 6.21 -12.91 1.69
C CYS A 83 5.19 -11.77 1.71
N LEU A 84 5.71 -10.56 1.73
CA LEU A 84 4.91 -9.33 1.72
C LEU A 84 5.00 -8.63 0.37
N LEU A 85 3.86 -8.10 -0.09
CA LEU A 85 3.79 -7.11 -1.15
C LEU A 85 3.42 -5.76 -0.51
N HIS A 86 4.37 -4.85 -0.50
CA HIS A 86 4.21 -3.55 0.11
C HIS A 86 3.41 -2.62 -0.81
N PRO A 87 2.48 -1.79 -0.28
CA PRO A 87 1.60 -0.96 -1.12
C PRO A 87 2.35 0.04 -2.02
N HIS A 88 3.53 0.49 -1.60
CA HIS A 88 4.27 1.54 -2.29
C HIS A 88 5.38 1.06 -3.23
N HIS A 89 5.58 -0.25 -3.35
CA HIS A 89 6.66 -0.79 -4.17
C HIS A 89 6.12 -1.68 -5.28
N ALA A 90 6.35 -1.28 -6.51
CA ALA A 90 6.01 -2.11 -7.66
C ALA A 90 6.84 -3.40 -7.65
N ALA A 91 6.19 -4.49 -8.00
CA ALA A 91 6.81 -5.80 -8.06
C ALA A 91 6.18 -6.65 -9.17
N GLU A 92 7.01 -7.50 -9.79
CA GLU A 92 6.53 -8.56 -10.66
C GLU A 92 6.68 -9.90 -9.94
N VAL A 93 5.60 -10.67 -9.91
CA VAL A 93 5.56 -12.00 -9.28
C VAL A 93 5.21 -13.03 -10.34
N SER A 94 5.99 -14.08 -10.45
CA SER A 94 5.72 -15.20 -11.35
C SER A 94 6.00 -16.54 -10.64
N ALA A 95 5.25 -17.58 -10.99
CA ALA A 95 5.49 -18.92 -10.49
C ALA A 95 6.56 -19.62 -11.34
N GLN A 96 7.30 -20.55 -10.73
CA GLN A 96 8.25 -21.39 -11.43
C GLN A 96 7.61 -22.67 -11.98
N ARG A 97 6.49 -23.08 -11.40
CA ARG A 97 5.67 -24.23 -11.80
C ARG A 97 4.20 -23.95 -11.45
N PRO A 98 3.25 -24.69 -12.05
CA PRO A 98 1.84 -24.53 -11.67
C PRO A 98 1.59 -24.86 -10.21
N GLY A 99 0.69 -24.10 -9.57
CA GLY A 99 0.32 -24.25 -8.17
C GLY A 99 -0.76 -23.25 -7.76
N ALA A 100 -0.83 -22.96 -6.46
CA ALA A 100 -1.73 -21.94 -5.95
C ALA A 100 -1.02 -20.98 -4.99
N ALA A 101 -1.54 -19.77 -4.89
CA ALA A 101 -1.13 -18.76 -3.91
C ALA A 101 -2.35 -18.28 -3.14
N THR A 102 -2.20 -18.14 -1.84
CA THR A 102 -3.19 -17.58 -0.92
C THR A 102 -2.72 -16.21 -0.47
N LEU A 103 -3.57 -15.21 -0.61
CA LEU A 103 -3.26 -13.83 -0.27
C LEU A 103 -4.21 -13.34 0.80
N ALA A 104 -3.65 -12.69 1.82
CA ALA A 104 -4.43 -11.89 2.77
C ALA A 104 -4.13 -10.42 2.49
N TRP A 105 -5.18 -9.65 2.24
CA TRP A 105 -5.15 -8.24 1.92
C TRP A 105 -5.64 -7.49 3.15
N VAL A 106 -4.78 -6.65 3.70
CA VAL A 106 -5.11 -5.82 4.86
C VAL A 106 -4.77 -4.38 4.56
N ARG A 107 -5.49 -3.48 5.17
CA ARG A 107 -5.17 -2.05 5.05
C ARG A 107 -3.84 -1.78 5.74
N HIS A 108 -2.97 -1.06 5.04
CA HIS A 108 -1.64 -0.72 5.57
C HIS A 108 -1.73 0.09 6.87
N ASP A 109 -2.70 1.02 6.98
CA ASP A 109 -2.91 1.83 8.18
C ASP A 109 -3.27 1.01 9.43
N THR A 110 -3.94 -0.14 9.27
CA THR A 110 -4.30 -1.03 10.39
C THR A 110 -3.11 -1.82 10.96
N VAL A 111 -2.02 -1.92 10.21
CA VAL A 111 -0.81 -2.67 10.57
C VAL A 111 0.45 -1.80 10.56
N ALA A 112 0.31 -0.49 10.38
CA ALA A 112 1.43 0.43 10.13
C ALA A 112 2.52 0.36 11.21
N ASP A 113 2.13 0.31 12.49
CA ASP A 113 3.09 0.25 13.60
C ASP A 113 3.89 -1.06 13.59
N ALA A 114 3.23 -2.19 13.31
CA ALA A 114 3.87 -3.49 13.19
C ALA A 114 4.67 -3.62 11.88
N ALA A 115 4.21 -2.97 10.81
CA ALA A 115 4.84 -2.99 9.50
C ALA A 115 6.03 -2.02 9.36
N ALA A 116 6.33 -1.20 10.38
CA ALA A 116 7.40 -0.20 10.32
C ALA A 116 8.79 -0.80 9.98
N ALA A 117 9.03 -2.06 10.34
CA ALA A 117 10.24 -2.80 10.00
C ALA A 117 10.24 -3.34 8.55
N VAL A 118 9.07 -3.37 7.89
CA VAL A 118 8.90 -3.92 6.55
C VAL A 118 8.92 -2.79 5.55
N THR A 119 10.04 -2.60 4.90
CA THR A 119 10.27 -1.44 4.02
C THR A 119 10.21 -1.76 2.54
N THR A 120 10.07 -3.04 2.17
CA THR A 120 10.08 -3.44 0.75
C THR A 120 9.22 -4.67 0.48
N SER A 121 8.63 -4.74 -0.72
CA SER A 121 8.00 -5.96 -1.23
C SER A 121 9.01 -7.12 -1.30
N GLY A 122 8.51 -8.34 -1.13
CA GLY A 122 9.32 -9.56 -1.23
C GLY A 122 10.23 -9.83 -0.04
N GLN A 123 10.03 -9.12 1.06
CA GLN A 123 10.63 -9.51 2.32
C GLN A 123 10.06 -10.86 2.73
N LEU A 124 10.95 -11.85 2.94
CA LEU A 124 10.56 -13.11 3.53
C LEU A 124 10.27 -12.87 5.00
N LEU A 125 9.13 -13.34 5.43
CA LEU A 125 8.73 -13.27 6.82
C LEU A 125 9.18 -14.54 7.55
N PRO A 126 9.46 -14.47 8.85
CA PRO A 126 9.93 -15.61 9.60
C PRO A 126 9.00 -16.82 9.46
N ASP A 127 9.55 -18.00 9.15
CA ASP A 127 8.82 -19.25 9.20
C ASP A 127 8.63 -19.65 10.66
N GLY A 128 7.53 -19.21 11.24
CA GLY A 128 7.18 -19.44 12.63
C GLY A 128 5.80 -20.07 12.79
N ALA A 129 5.48 -20.46 14.02
CA ALA A 129 4.17 -21.03 14.34
C ALA A 129 3.02 -20.07 13.93
N ILE A 130 3.18 -18.77 14.16
CA ILE A 130 2.16 -17.75 13.80
C ILE A 130 1.94 -17.71 12.29
N ALA A 131 3.01 -17.73 11.47
CA ALA A 131 2.90 -17.72 10.01
C ALA A 131 2.18 -18.96 9.48
N ARG A 132 2.53 -20.14 9.99
CA ARG A 132 1.84 -21.39 9.61
C ARG A 132 0.39 -21.41 10.07
N SER A 133 0.10 -20.93 11.28
CA SER A 133 -1.26 -20.83 11.80
C SER A 133 -2.10 -19.84 10.99
N LEU A 134 -1.53 -18.69 10.62
CA LEU A 134 -2.20 -17.73 9.74
C LEU A 134 -2.54 -18.39 8.40
N HIS A 135 -1.59 -19.06 7.75
CA HIS A 135 -1.86 -19.73 6.48
C HIS A 135 -2.97 -20.79 6.58
N ALA A 136 -2.90 -21.65 7.60
CA ALA A 136 -3.93 -22.65 7.86
C ALA A 136 -5.30 -22.02 8.12
N PHE A 137 -5.34 -20.95 8.91
CA PHE A 137 -6.55 -20.17 9.18
C PHE A 137 -7.15 -19.59 7.88
N LEU A 138 -6.34 -18.95 7.03
CA LEU A 138 -6.80 -18.40 5.75
C LEU A 138 -7.38 -19.49 4.84
N LEU A 139 -6.75 -20.66 4.78
CA LEU A 139 -7.24 -21.79 4.00
C LEU A 139 -8.55 -22.36 4.56
N GLY A 140 -8.68 -22.46 5.88
CA GLY A 140 -9.91 -22.87 6.55
C GLY A 140 -11.05 -21.90 6.25
N MET A 141 -10.83 -20.62 6.38
CA MET A 141 -11.82 -19.58 6.05
C MET A 141 -12.30 -19.66 4.59
N LEU A 142 -11.39 -19.95 3.65
CA LEU A 142 -11.76 -20.12 2.24
C LEU A 142 -12.52 -21.41 1.94
N ALA A 143 -12.29 -22.46 2.73
CA ALA A 143 -13.00 -23.73 2.59
C ALA A 143 -14.46 -23.64 3.08
N ASP A 144 -14.70 -22.87 4.14
CA ASP A 144 -16.00 -22.70 4.78
C ASP A 144 -16.78 -21.47 4.30
N ALA A 145 -16.38 -20.85 3.19
CA ALA A 145 -16.91 -19.57 2.68
C ALA A 145 -18.44 -19.53 2.42
N ALA A 146 -19.18 -20.57 2.80
CA ALA A 146 -20.60 -20.75 2.49
C ALA A 146 -21.57 -20.12 3.50
N GLY A 147 -21.17 -19.23 4.44
CA GLY A 147 -22.29 -18.66 5.16
C GLY A 147 -22.19 -17.96 6.49
N VAL A 148 -21.11 -17.39 6.88
CA VAL A 148 -21.10 -16.66 8.16
C VAL A 148 -20.66 -15.21 7.96
N ASP A 149 -21.53 -14.28 8.35
CA ASP A 149 -21.20 -12.84 8.47
C ASP A 149 -20.35 -12.60 9.74
N GLU A 150 -19.25 -13.30 9.84
CA GLU A 150 -18.22 -13.11 10.89
C GLU A 150 -17.23 -11.99 10.53
N GLY A 151 -17.63 -11.11 9.61
CA GLY A 151 -16.74 -10.15 8.95
C GLY A 151 -15.82 -9.38 9.89
N VAL A 152 -16.33 -8.88 11.00
CA VAL A 152 -15.55 -8.06 11.96
C VAL A 152 -14.61 -8.91 12.80
N LEU A 153 -15.05 -10.09 13.24
CA LEU A 153 -14.21 -10.99 14.05
C LEU A 153 -13.09 -11.57 13.20
N ALA A 154 -13.41 -12.04 12.02
CA ALA A 154 -12.44 -12.56 11.07
C ALA A 154 -11.41 -11.50 10.66
N GLU A 155 -11.82 -10.25 10.40
CA GLU A 155 -10.93 -9.13 10.17
C GLU A 155 -9.93 -8.94 11.30
N ARG A 156 -10.42 -8.89 12.55
CA ARG A 156 -9.56 -8.72 13.73
C ARG A 156 -8.54 -9.84 13.88
N LEU A 157 -8.97 -11.09 13.62
CA LEU A 157 -8.07 -12.25 13.69
C LEU A 157 -7.00 -12.19 12.58
N ILE A 158 -7.36 -11.83 11.34
CA ILE A 158 -6.44 -11.68 10.23
C ILE A 158 -5.43 -10.56 10.52
N VAL A 159 -5.93 -9.37 10.88
CA VAL A 159 -5.09 -8.20 11.19
C VAL A 159 -4.17 -8.50 12.36
N GLY A 160 -4.68 -9.07 13.45
CA GLY A 160 -3.89 -9.42 14.63
C GLY A 160 -2.81 -10.46 14.33
N ALA A 161 -3.12 -11.49 13.53
CA ALA A 161 -2.14 -12.49 13.13
C ALA A 161 -1.06 -11.90 12.19
N VAL A 162 -1.44 -11.02 11.26
CA VAL A 162 -0.50 -10.28 10.41
C VAL A 162 0.39 -9.39 11.26
N GLN A 163 -0.16 -8.63 12.21
CA GLN A 163 0.63 -7.83 13.15
C GLN A 163 1.60 -8.68 13.95
N GLY A 164 1.14 -9.83 14.49
CA GLY A 164 1.98 -10.75 15.26
C GLY A 164 3.15 -11.32 14.45
N VAL A 165 2.98 -11.53 13.15
CA VAL A 165 4.09 -11.91 12.26
C VAL A 165 5.02 -10.74 12.02
N LEU A 166 4.48 -9.55 11.73
CA LEU A 166 5.26 -8.36 11.39
C LEU A 166 6.15 -7.88 12.55
N VAL A 167 5.66 -7.95 13.79
CA VAL A 167 6.44 -7.59 14.99
C VAL A 167 7.70 -8.46 15.16
N ASN A 168 7.66 -9.70 14.68
CA ASN A 168 8.81 -10.62 14.74
C ASN A 168 9.73 -10.54 13.50
N VAL A 169 9.46 -9.62 12.59
CA VAL A 169 10.36 -9.38 11.47
C VAL A 169 11.57 -8.61 11.97
N GLU A 170 12.71 -9.26 12.05
CA GLU A 170 13.97 -8.54 12.21
C GLU A 170 14.12 -7.56 11.04
N PRO A 171 14.46 -6.29 11.30
CA PRO A 171 14.73 -5.35 10.21
C PRO A 171 15.79 -6.03 9.33
N ALA A 172 15.42 -6.32 8.09
CA ALA A 172 16.36 -6.85 7.14
C ALA A 172 17.61 -5.96 7.22
N ASP A 173 18.79 -6.56 7.20
CA ASP A 173 20.13 -5.95 7.41
C ASP A 173 20.47 -4.82 6.39
N ARG A 174 19.44 -4.27 5.77
CA ARG A 174 19.43 -3.05 4.99
C ARG A 174 18.82 -1.94 5.84
N ARG A 175 19.70 -1.07 6.31
CA ARG A 175 19.27 0.29 6.69
C ARG A 175 18.24 0.76 5.66
N PRO A 176 17.01 1.11 6.08
CA PRO A 176 15.98 1.57 5.13
C PRO A 176 16.61 2.61 4.23
N ARG A 177 16.46 2.44 2.92
CA ARG A 177 17.04 3.39 1.96
C ARG A 177 16.59 4.79 2.37
N ALA A 178 17.48 5.76 2.28
CA ALA A 178 17.15 7.12 2.70
C ALA A 178 15.88 7.66 2.00
N ILE A 179 15.57 7.15 0.79
CA ILE A 179 14.34 7.48 0.07
C ILE A 179 13.09 6.89 0.74
N ASP A 180 13.16 5.68 1.27
CA ASP A 180 12.03 5.02 1.94
C ASP A 180 11.70 5.74 3.26
N ARG A 181 12.74 6.13 4.00
CA ARG A 181 12.60 7.00 5.19
C ARG A 181 12.02 8.37 4.84
N ALA A 182 12.43 8.95 3.70
CA ALA A 182 11.89 10.22 3.25
C ALA A 182 10.40 10.12 2.96
N ARG A 183 9.98 9.10 2.23
CA ARG A 183 8.56 8.82 1.92
C ARG A 183 7.74 8.59 3.18
N GLU A 184 8.31 7.87 4.14
CA GLU A 184 7.66 7.64 5.43
C GLU A 184 7.43 8.95 6.20
N ILE A 185 8.43 9.82 6.29
CA ILE A 185 8.30 11.13 6.93
C ILE A 185 7.25 12.00 6.20
N VAL A 186 7.25 11.99 4.86
CA VAL A 186 6.22 12.67 4.07
C VAL A 186 4.84 12.11 4.43
N ARG A 187 4.68 10.79 4.53
CA ARG A 187 3.43 10.13 4.86
C ARG A 187 2.90 10.51 6.25
N MET A 188 3.77 10.68 7.23
CA MET A 188 3.38 11.07 8.58
C MET A 188 3.10 12.57 8.74
N ARG A 189 3.75 13.43 7.93
CA ARG A 189 3.76 14.89 8.17
C ARG A 189 3.14 15.72 7.05
N TRP A 190 2.57 15.14 6.01
CA TRP A 190 2.01 15.90 4.88
C TRP A 190 0.86 16.83 5.28
N THR A 191 0.15 16.56 6.38
CA THR A 191 -0.93 17.40 6.91
C THR A 191 -0.45 18.65 7.62
N ASP A 192 0.82 18.71 8.02
CA ASP A 192 1.44 19.86 8.67
C ASP A 192 1.73 20.94 7.61
N PRO A 193 1.08 22.14 7.65
CA PRO A 193 1.28 23.20 6.66
C PRO A 193 2.72 23.75 6.65
N GLU A 194 3.43 23.64 7.78
CA GLU A 194 4.81 24.09 7.92
C GLU A 194 5.82 23.04 7.43
N PHE A 195 5.36 21.80 7.20
CA PHE A 195 6.22 20.76 6.69
C PHE A 195 6.50 20.97 5.20
N ASP A 196 7.75 21.25 4.89
CA ASP A 196 8.25 21.50 3.54
C ASP A 196 9.47 20.63 3.21
N VAL A 197 10.03 20.83 2.03
CA VAL A 197 11.23 20.11 1.56
C VAL A 197 12.46 20.38 2.44
N ALA A 198 12.54 21.54 3.09
CA ALA A 198 13.62 21.85 4.01
C ALA A 198 13.49 21.05 5.32
N ALA A 199 12.27 21.01 5.88
CA ALA A 199 11.96 20.22 7.06
C ALA A 199 12.20 18.72 6.81
N LEU A 200 11.86 18.22 5.61
CA LEU A 200 12.16 16.83 5.23
C LEU A 200 13.67 16.56 5.14
N ALA A 201 14.44 17.48 4.54
CA ALA A 201 15.90 17.35 4.47
C ALA A 201 16.52 17.34 5.86
N GLN A 202 16.06 18.23 6.74
CA GLN A 202 16.53 18.31 8.13
C GLN A 202 16.20 17.02 8.90
N ALA A 203 14.99 16.49 8.79
CA ALA A 203 14.57 15.26 9.46
C ALA A 203 15.41 14.04 9.04
N LEU A 204 16.00 14.07 7.84
CA LEU A 204 16.87 13.01 7.31
C LEU A 204 18.37 13.31 7.51
N HIS A 205 18.71 14.45 8.12
CA HIS A 205 20.10 14.94 8.21
C HIS A 205 20.79 15.02 6.84
N LEU A 206 20.05 15.44 5.79
CA LEU A 206 20.54 15.61 4.43
C LEU A 206 20.53 17.08 4.02
N SER A 207 21.43 17.45 3.11
CA SER A 207 21.28 18.72 2.40
C SER A 207 20.13 18.65 1.39
N ARG A 208 19.50 19.79 1.08
CA ARG A 208 18.44 19.85 0.04
C ARG A 208 18.90 19.25 -1.29
N ARG A 209 20.17 19.44 -1.68
CA ARG A 209 20.75 18.90 -2.92
C ARG A 209 20.87 17.39 -2.88
N GLN A 210 21.23 16.80 -1.73
CA GLN A 210 21.27 15.34 -1.57
C GLN A 210 19.86 14.75 -1.64
N LEU A 211 18.89 15.39 -0.97
CA LEU A 211 17.49 15.00 -1.03
C LEU A 211 16.96 15.04 -2.47
N GLN A 212 17.16 16.14 -3.19
CA GLN A 212 16.74 16.26 -4.59
C GLN A 212 17.37 15.19 -5.49
N ARG A 213 18.68 14.94 -5.37
CA ARG A 213 19.35 13.88 -6.15
C ARG A 213 18.81 12.48 -5.84
N MET A 214 18.44 12.26 -4.58
CA MET A 214 17.87 10.98 -4.16
C MET A 214 16.51 10.73 -4.84
N PHE A 215 15.63 11.73 -4.84
CA PHE A 215 14.33 11.63 -5.50
C PHE A 215 14.42 11.62 -7.03
N ALA A 216 15.39 12.36 -7.60
CA ALA A 216 15.62 12.38 -9.05
C ALA A 216 16.01 10.99 -9.60
N LYS A 217 16.70 10.15 -8.82
CA LYS A 217 17.01 8.77 -9.20
C LYS A 217 15.76 7.88 -9.31
N GLU A 218 14.68 8.27 -8.66
CA GLU A 218 13.38 7.61 -8.71
C GLU A 218 12.40 8.31 -9.69
N GLY A 219 12.92 9.24 -10.51
CA GLY A 219 12.12 9.95 -11.52
C GLY A 219 11.16 11.01 -10.97
N THR A 220 11.30 11.42 -9.70
CA THR A 220 10.40 12.38 -9.03
C THR A 220 11.15 13.47 -8.28
N THR A 221 10.44 14.32 -7.55
CA THR A 221 11.02 15.31 -6.64
C THR A 221 10.34 15.26 -5.26
N PRO A 222 11.05 15.63 -4.17
CA PRO A 222 10.44 15.68 -2.82
C PRO A 222 9.16 16.52 -2.78
N LEU A 223 9.16 17.64 -3.50
CA LEU A 223 8.04 18.56 -3.57
C LEU A 223 6.85 17.95 -4.34
N ALA A 224 7.13 17.21 -5.41
CA ALA A 224 6.09 16.55 -6.19
C ALA A 224 5.37 15.49 -5.35
N GLU A 225 6.09 14.66 -4.61
CA GLU A 225 5.47 13.66 -3.74
C GLU A 225 4.63 14.28 -2.61
N LEU A 226 5.14 15.32 -1.95
CA LEU A 226 4.39 16.04 -0.92
C LEU A 226 3.12 16.68 -1.49
N ARG A 227 3.23 17.32 -2.66
CA ARG A 227 2.07 17.92 -3.35
C ARG A 227 1.03 16.89 -3.75
N ALA A 228 1.46 15.78 -4.34
CA ALA A 228 0.55 14.72 -4.78
C ALA A 228 -0.31 14.22 -3.63
N ARG A 229 0.28 13.97 -2.46
CA ARG A 229 -0.47 13.54 -1.28
C ARG A 229 -1.47 14.58 -0.78
N ARG A 230 -1.04 15.83 -0.68
CA ARG A 230 -1.92 16.94 -0.25
C ARG A 230 -3.08 17.15 -1.22
N VAL A 231 -2.79 17.14 -2.52
CA VAL A 231 -3.82 17.31 -3.56
C VAL A 231 -4.81 16.17 -3.54
N GLU A 232 -4.34 14.95 -3.41
CA GLU A 232 -5.23 13.78 -3.37
C GLU A 232 -6.18 13.82 -2.17
N HIS A 233 -5.67 14.23 -1.01
CA HIS A 233 -6.54 14.41 0.16
C HIS A 233 -7.53 15.55 -0.03
N ALA A 234 -7.09 16.69 -0.56
CA ALA A 234 -7.97 17.83 -0.87
C ALA A 234 -9.08 17.43 -1.86
N ARG A 235 -8.75 16.64 -2.90
CA ARG A 235 -9.77 16.12 -3.84
C ARG A 235 -10.85 15.33 -3.11
N ARG A 236 -10.47 14.41 -2.24
CA ARG A 236 -11.44 13.61 -1.46
C ARG A 236 -12.35 14.50 -0.62
N LEU A 237 -11.78 15.48 0.09
CA LEU A 237 -12.57 16.42 0.88
C LEU A 237 -13.51 17.27 0.02
N ILE A 238 -13.08 17.69 -1.16
CA ILE A 238 -13.93 18.44 -2.11
C ILE A 238 -15.12 17.58 -2.58
N HIS A 239 -14.88 16.30 -2.90
CA HIS A 239 -15.94 15.39 -3.33
C HIS A 239 -16.96 15.07 -2.22
N THR A 240 -16.59 15.16 -0.95
CA THR A 240 -17.57 15.02 0.15
C THR A 240 -18.50 16.22 0.28
N GLY A 241 -18.17 17.36 -0.32
CA GLY A 241 -19.02 18.55 -0.42
C GLY A 241 -19.30 19.30 0.89
N VAL A 242 -18.81 18.77 2.03
CA VAL A 242 -19.23 19.23 3.38
C VAL A 242 -18.49 20.49 3.83
N GLU A 243 -17.32 20.81 3.26
CA GLU A 243 -16.42 21.84 3.80
C GLU A 243 -16.16 22.98 2.81
N GLY A 244 -15.89 24.19 3.35
CA GLY A 244 -15.35 25.32 2.58
C GLY A 244 -13.95 25.05 2.05
N LEU A 245 -13.52 25.74 0.99
CA LEU A 245 -12.18 25.55 0.41
C LEU A 245 -11.06 25.92 1.38
N GLU A 246 -11.32 26.82 2.31
CA GLU A 246 -10.39 27.21 3.38
C GLU A 246 -10.15 26.04 4.34
N ALA A 247 -11.21 25.40 4.80
CA ALA A 247 -11.12 24.22 5.67
C ALA A 247 -10.50 23.02 4.94
N VAL A 248 -10.82 22.85 3.65
CA VAL A 248 -10.16 21.82 2.82
C VAL A 248 -8.67 22.07 2.70
N ALA A 249 -8.25 23.32 2.47
CA ALA A 249 -6.84 23.67 2.36
C ALA A 249 -6.06 23.36 3.66
N GLU A 250 -6.62 23.79 4.80
CA GLU A 250 -6.03 23.55 6.12
C GLU A 250 -5.89 22.05 6.41
N ARG A 251 -6.98 21.27 6.25
CA ARG A 251 -6.97 19.82 6.50
C ARG A 251 -6.10 19.05 5.53
N ALA A 252 -5.90 19.56 4.33
CA ALA A 252 -4.99 18.97 3.35
C ALA A 252 -3.54 19.46 3.50
N GLY A 253 -3.20 20.15 4.58
CA GLY A 253 -1.84 20.59 4.88
C GLY A 253 -1.34 21.74 4.01
N PHE A 254 -2.23 22.52 3.38
CA PHE A 254 -1.86 23.75 2.69
C PHE A 254 -1.97 24.95 3.63
N ARG A 255 -1.08 25.90 3.49
CA ARG A 255 -1.14 27.16 4.26
C ARG A 255 -2.34 28.04 3.90
N ASP A 256 -2.77 27.94 2.64
CA ASP A 256 -3.89 28.72 2.11
C ASP A 256 -4.47 28.08 0.84
N VAL A 257 -5.65 28.58 0.44
CA VAL A 257 -6.35 28.12 -0.78
C VAL A 257 -5.54 28.43 -2.04
N ALA A 258 -4.75 29.50 -2.04
CA ALA A 258 -3.90 29.84 -3.20
C ALA A 258 -2.77 28.83 -3.39
N GLY A 259 -2.16 28.37 -2.31
CA GLY A 259 -1.18 27.27 -2.29
C GLY A 259 -1.79 25.96 -2.80
N MET A 260 -2.97 25.62 -2.30
CA MET A 260 -3.72 24.45 -2.78
C MET A 260 -4.00 24.56 -4.29
N ARG A 261 -4.52 25.68 -4.77
CA ARG A 261 -4.77 25.91 -6.20
C ARG A 261 -3.52 25.74 -7.05
N ARG A 262 -2.38 26.33 -6.63
CA ARG A 262 -1.09 26.16 -7.34
C ARG A 262 -0.66 24.71 -7.40
N ALA A 263 -0.88 23.94 -6.34
CA ALA A 263 -0.53 22.53 -6.30
C ALA A 263 -1.38 21.70 -7.28
N PHE A 264 -2.68 21.95 -7.38
CA PHE A 264 -3.57 21.30 -8.35
C PHE A 264 -3.12 21.56 -9.79
N LEU A 265 -2.85 22.83 -10.13
CA LEU A 265 -2.39 23.20 -11.46
C LEU A 265 -1.03 22.56 -11.80
N ALA A 266 -0.13 22.45 -10.82
CA ALA A 266 1.19 21.88 -11.02
C ALA A 266 1.18 20.38 -11.37
N ILE A 267 0.10 19.67 -11.08
CA ILE A 267 -0.08 18.26 -11.45
C ILE A 267 -1.13 18.05 -12.55
N GLY A 268 -1.53 19.14 -13.24
CA GLY A 268 -2.43 19.08 -14.38
C GLY A 268 -3.91 18.90 -14.03
N LEU A 269 -4.30 19.14 -12.78
CA LEU A 269 -5.71 19.02 -12.36
C LEU A 269 -6.47 20.34 -12.46
N PRO A 270 -7.80 20.28 -12.65
CA PRO A 270 -8.69 21.45 -12.53
C PRO A 270 -8.55 22.12 -11.17
N THR A 271 -8.85 23.40 -11.08
CA THR A 271 -8.77 24.12 -9.80
C THR A 271 -9.75 23.54 -8.77
N PRO A 272 -9.46 23.64 -7.46
CA PRO A 272 -10.37 23.19 -6.39
C PRO A 272 -11.80 23.74 -6.52
N ARG A 273 -11.91 24.99 -6.97
CA ARG A 273 -13.22 25.63 -7.20
C ARG A 273 -14.02 24.97 -8.34
N HIS A 274 -13.34 24.57 -9.43
CA HIS A 274 -13.95 23.87 -10.56
C HIS A 274 -14.44 22.49 -10.15
N LEU A 275 -13.57 21.72 -9.50
CA LEU A 275 -13.94 20.39 -9.00
C LEU A 275 -15.12 20.42 -8.03
N ARG A 276 -15.23 21.48 -7.22
CA ARG A 276 -16.36 21.65 -6.30
C ARG A 276 -17.65 21.96 -7.04
N ALA A 277 -17.59 22.74 -8.11
CA ALA A 277 -18.77 23.04 -8.95
C ALA A 277 -19.26 21.77 -9.65
N ASP A 278 -18.33 20.95 -10.17
CA ASP A 278 -18.64 19.67 -10.84
C ASP A 278 -19.20 18.61 -9.87
N ALA A 279 -18.82 18.65 -8.60
CA ALA A 279 -19.31 17.72 -7.56
C ALA A 279 -20.69 18.13 -7.00
N ALA A 280 -21.17 19.34 -7.29
CA ALA A 280 -22.46 19.86 -6.84
C ALA A 280 -23.59 19.67 -7.86
N VAL A 281 -23.29 19.12 -9.04
CA VAL A 281 -24.22 18.74 -10.11
C VAL A 281 -24.52 17.25 -10.05
#